data_e0beb4f2772c6f6af472241738939041
#
_entry.id   e0beb4f2772c6f6af472241738939041
#
_cell.length_a   1.000
_cell.length_b   1.000
_cell.length_c   1.000
_cell.angle_alpha   90.00
_cell.angle_beta   90.00
_cell.angle_gamma   90.00
#
_symmetry.space_group_name_H-M   'P 1'
#
loop_
_entity.id
_entity.type
_entity.pdbx_description
1 polymer ?
#
loop_
_entity_poly.entity_id
_entity_poly.type
_entity_poly.pdbx_seq_one_letter_code
_entity_poly.pdbx_strand_id
1 'polypeptide(L)'
;MDVNFEYYKIFYYVAKYHNFTKAAQALNNSQPNITRAMNCLEQQLNTTLFIRTNRGVQLTPEGERLYIHVLSAMEQFQAAEEELADSSGLSHGSVAIGASETALNIFLLDKLKSFHMTYPGIRLRLYNHSTPEAIESVKSGKIDFAVVSTPAEVDFPLKQIMLMPFQEILVGGTTFTALSSQELSLREVKNYPLISLGRETMTYKFYNSVFLSRGLDLSPDTEAATADQILPLVKCELGLAFLPQPMAAPSLLKKEIVQIPLKDEIPERQICLVYDSQHPMGAAARELKNTILLGHV
;
A
#
# COMPACT_ATOMS: atom_id res chain seq x y z
N MET A 1 -19.74 5.98 -26.48
CA MET A 1 -20.62 6.07 -25.30
C MET A 1 -20.94 7.52 -25.10
N ASP A 2 -22.21 7.92 -25.19
CA ASP A 2 -22.63 9.32 -24.99
C ASP A 2 -23.27 9.54 -23.61
N VAL A 3 -22.62 9.01 -22.55
CA VAL A 3 -23.06 9.28 -21.20
C VAL A 3 -22.62 10.68 -20.80
N ASN A 4 -23.58 11.52 -20.36
CA ASN A 4 -23.25 12.85 -19.90
C ASN A 4 -22.31 12.78 -18.69
N PHE A 5 -21.18 13.47 -18.77
CA PHE A 5 -20.17 13.51 -17.72
C PHE A 5 -20.71 13.97 -16.35
N GLU A 6 -21.68 14.88 -16.32
CA GLU A 6 -22.33 15.36 -15.11
C GLU A 6 -23.02 14.22 -14.34
N TYR A 7 -23.46 13.13 -15.01
CA TYR A 7 -24.05 11.98 -14.32
C TYR A 7 -23.02 11.19 -13.51
N TYR A 8 -21.76 11.09 -13.97
CA TYR A 8 -20.69 10.48 -13.19
C TYR A 8 -20.32 11.31 -11.97
N LYS A 9 -20.32 12.64 -12.09
CA LYS A 9 -20.12 13.54 -10.96
C LYS A 9 -21.22 13.36 -9.92
N ILE A 10 -22.49 13.34 -10.34
CA ILE A 10 -23.63 13.10 -9.47
C ILE A 10 -23.53 11.72 -8.82
N PHE A 11 -23.21 10.69 -9.58
CA PHE A 11 -22.98 9.33 -9.09
C PHE A 11 -21.93 9.29 -7.97
N TYR A 12 -20.78 9.95 -8.17
CA TYR A 12 -19.74 10.07 -7.16
C TYR A 12 -20.26 10.64 -5.83
N TYR A 13 -21.03 11.72 -5.88
CA TYR A 13 -21.54 12.33 -4.65
C TYR A 13 -22.62 11.48 -3.97
N VAL A 14 -23.49 10.81 -4.71
CA VAL A 14 -24.49 9.90 -4.15
C VAL A 14 -23.82 8.71 -3.49
N ALA A 15 -22.80 8.11 -4.12
CA ALA A 15 -22.00 7.03 -3.58
C ALA A 15 -21.24 7.46 -2.32
N LYS A 16 -20.57 8.61 -2.35
CA LYS A 16 -19.79 9.17 -1.22
C LYS A 16 -20.62 9.42 0.04
N TYR A 17 -21.84 9.95 -0.13
CA TYR A 17 -22.69 10.30 1.01
C TYR A 17 -23.71 9.21 1.37
N HIS A 18 -23.83 8.16 0.58
CA HIS A 18 -24.84 7.11 0.72
C HIS A 18 -26.27 7.67 0.87
N ASN A 19 -26.52 8.86 0.27
CA ASN A 19 -27.74 9.61 0.46
C ASN A 19 -28.02 10.63 -0.66
N PHE A 20 -29.14 10.50 -1.35
CA PHE A 20 -29.53 11.40 -2.44
C PHE A 20 -29.73 12.86 -2.00
N THR A 21 -30.30 13.07 -0.80
CA THR A 21 -30.55 14.44 -0.30
C THR A 21 -29.26 15.14 0.08
N LYS A 22 -28.33 14.45 0.74
CA LYS A 22 -27.00 15.01 1.06
C LYS A 22 -26.19 15.30 -0.20
N ALA A 23 -26.24 14.41 -1.20
CA ALA A 23 -25.62 14.65 -2.49
C ALA A 23 -26.21 15.88 -3.21
N ALA A 24 -27.54 16.02 -3.17
CA ALA A 24 -28.23 17.20 -3.73
C ALA A 24 -27.77 18.50 -3.06
N GLN A 25 -27.68 18.53 -1.74
CA GLN A 25 -27.18 19.68 -0.99
C GLN A 25 -25.73 20.02 -1.36
N ALA A 26 -24.84 19.02 -1.43
CA ALA A 26 -23.44 19.21 -1.79
C ALA A 26 -23.25 19.74 -3.22
N LEU A 27 -24.18 19.40 -4.12
CA LEU A 27 -24.15 19.84 -5.54
C LEU A 27 -25.01 21.10 -5.79
N ASN A 28 -25.58 21.74 -4.74
CA ASN A 28 -26.51 22.83 -4.89
C ASN A 28 -27.65 22.53 -5.89
N ASN A 29 -28.19 21.31 -5.82
CA ASN A 29 -29.20 20.80 -6.75
C ASN A 29 -30.43 20.25 -5.97
N SER A 30 -31.53 19.97 -6.68
CA SER A 30 -32.70 19.34 -6.07
C SER A 30 -32.58 17.81 -6.05
N GLN A 31 -33.08 17.17 -5.00
CA GLN A 31 -33.06 15.70 -4.90
C GLN A 31 -33.82 15.00 -6.05
N PRO A 32 -34.95 15.51 -6.60
CA PRO A 32 -35.55 14.93 -7.80
C PRO A 32 -34.66 14.93 -9.02
N ASN A 33 -33.86 15.99 -9.24
CA ASN A 33 -32.90 16.07 -10.34
C ASN A 33 -31.78 15.04 -10.18
N ILE A 34 -31.23 14.89 -8.97
CA ILE A 34 -30.22 13.87 -8.68
C ILE A 34 -30.77 12.47 -8.94
N THR A 35 -32.00 12.19 -8.50
CA THR A 35 -32.65 10.90 -8.73
C THR A 35 -32.84 10.63 -10.23
N ARG A 36 -33.29 11.64 -10.99
CA ARG A 36 -33.48 11.53 -12.44
C ARG A 36 -32.16 11.27 -13.16
N ALA A 37 -31.11 11.98 -12.78
CA ALA A 37 -29.78 11.80 -13.35
C ALA A 37 -29.23 10.37 -13.12
N MET A 38 -29.42 9.82 -11.92
CA MET A 38 -29.00 8.45 -11.60
C MET A 38 -29.80 7.41 -12.38
N ASN A 39 -31.12 7.58 -12.49
CA ASN A 39 -31.95 6.70 -13.32
C ASN A 39 -31.52 6.75 -14.81
N CYS A 40 -31.18 7.92 -15.34
CA CYS A 40 -30.65 8.06 -16.69
C CYS A 40 -29.29 7.37 -16.85
N LEU A 41 -28.39 7.49 -15.89
CA LEU A 41 -27.09 6.82 -15.91
C LEU A 41 -27.27 5.29 -15.91
N GLU A 42 -28.09 4.76 -15.02
CA GLU A 42 -28.39 3.33 -14.95
C GLU A 42 -28.99 2.80 -16.27
N GLN A 43 -29.92 3.57 -16.88
CA GLN A 43 -30.49 3.23 -18.19
C GLN A 43 -29.42 3.23 -19.30
N GLN A 44 -28.57 4.27 -19.36
CA GLN A 44 -27.54 4.38 -20.39
C GLN A 44 -26.46 3.30 -20.26
N LEU A 45 -26.14 2.90 -19.04
CA LEU A 45 -25.20 1.81 -18.77
C LEU A 45 -25.86 0.42 -18.78
N ASN A 46 -27.20 0.37 -18.92
CA ASN A 46 -28.01 -0.85 -18.84
C ASN A 46 -27.68 -1.70 -17.59
N THR A 47 -27.53 -1.03 -16.44
CA THR A 47 -27.19 -1.70 -15.18
C THR A 47 -27.70 -0.90 -13.99
N THR A 48 -28.02 -1.59 -12.90
CA THR A 48 -28.39 -0.96 -11.63
C THR A 48 -27.13 -0.68 -10.81
N LEU A 49 -26.95 0.55 -10.38
CA LEU A 49 -25.78 0.98 -9.62
C LEU A 49 -26.06 1.14 -8.12
N PHE A 50 -27.34 1.36 -7.77
CA PHE A 50 -27.76 1.61 -6.39
C PHE A 50 -28.89 0.70 -5.92
N ILE A 51 -28.80 0.29 -4.67
CA ILE A 51 -29.89 -0.37 -3.91
C ILE A 51 -30.43 0.63 -2.88
N ARG A 52 -31.72 0.91 -2.93
CA ARG A 52 -32.40 1.75 -1.92
C ARG A 52 -32.77 0.91 -0.72
N THR A 53 -32.38 1.35 0.46
CA THR A 53 -32.70 0.71 1.73
C THR A 53 -33.41 1.70 2.65
N ASN A 54 -34.03 1.21 3.71
CA ASN A 54 -34.66 2.06 4.73
C ASN A 54 -33.65 2.94 5.49
N ARG A 55 -32.35 2.70 5.34
CA ARG A 55 -31.27 3.44 5.99
C ARG A 55 -30.48 4.34 5.02
N GLY A 56 -30.89 4.42 3.76
CA GLY A 56 -30.20 5.21 2.73
C GLY A 56 -29.97 4.42 1.45
N VAL A 57 -28.82 4.64 0.81
CA VAL A 57 -28.48 4.05 -0.49
C VAL A 57 -27.18 3.30 -0.37
N GLN A 58 -27.11 2.12 -0.97
CA GLN A 58 -25.90 1.29 -1.08
C GLN A 58 -25.58 1.06 -2.55
N LEU A 59 -24.31 0.87 -2.85
CA LEU A 59 -23.87 0.46 -4.19
C LEU A 59 -24.18 -1.02 -4.43
N THR A 60 -24.50 -1.34 -5.69
CA THR A 60 -24.45 -2.72 -6.18
C THR A 60 -23.00 -3.14 -6.44
N PRO A 61 -22.68 -4.43 -6.67
CA PRO A 61 -21.35 -4.84 -7.11
C PRO A 61 -20.89 -4.11 -8.39
N GLU A 62 -21.83 -3.82 -9.32
CA GLU A 62 -21.58 -3.03 -10.52
C GLU A 62 -21.30 -1.57 -10.17
N GLY A 63 -22.07 -1.03 -9.23
CA GLY A 63 -21.88 0.33 -8.68
C GLY A 63 -20.52 0.48 -8.01
N GLU A 64 -20.07 -0.50 -7.23
CA GLU A 64 -18.75 -0.48 -6.60
C GLU A 64 -17.63 -0.47 -7.63
N ARG A 65 -17.73 -1.32 -8.68
CA ARG A 65 -16.76 -1.31 -9.77
C ARG A 65 -16.70 0.03 -10.49
N LEU A 66 -17.85 0.62 -10.81
CA LEU A 66 -17.89 1.95 -11.42
C LEU A 66 -17.34 3.02 -10.48
N TYR A 67 -17.64 2.93 -9.17
CA TYR A 67 -17.20 3.92 -8.18
C TYR A 67 -15.69 4.04 -8.09
N ILE A 68 -14.95 2.93 -8.17
CA ILE A 68 -13.48 2.93 -8.17
C ILE A 68 -12.93 3.81 -9.31
N HIS A 69 -13.47 3.64 -10.53
CA HIS A 69 -13.03 4.40 -11.69
C HIS A 69 -13.45 5.87 -11.62
N VAL A 70 -14.69 6.14 -11.20
CA VAL A 70 -15.21 7.50 -11.09
C VAL A 70 -14.50 8.27 -9.96
N LEU A 71 -14.22 7.62 -8.83
CA LEU A 71 -13.44 8.20 -7.74
C LEU A 71 -12.07 8.66 -8.24
N SER A 72 -11.33 7.77 -8.93
CA SER A 72 -10.02 8.09 -9.50
C SER A 72 -10.10 9.28 -10.48
N ALA A 73 -11.09 9.30 -11.38
CA ALA A 73 -11.28 10.42 -12.31
C ALA A 73 -11.56 11.74 -11.58
N MET A 74 -12.41 11.73 -10.55
CA MET A 74 -12.74 12.93 -9.76
C MET A 74 -11.51 13.45 -8.97
N GLU A 75 -10.70 12.54 -8.44
CA GLU A 75 -9.45 12.91 -7.76
C GLU A 75 -8.44 13.54 -8.74
N GLN A 76 -8.35 13.04 -9.98
CA GLN A 76 -7.50 13.64 -11.02
C GLN A 76 -7.97 15.03 -11.44
N PHE A 77 -9.28 15.26 -11.59
CA PHE A 77 -9.81 16.59 -11.87
C PHE A 77 -9.51 17.57 -10.74
N GLN A 78 -9.73 17.15 -9.50
CA GLN A 78 -9.43 17.98 -8.33
C GLN A 78 -7.94 18.31 -8.25
N ALA A 79 -7.07 17.35 -8.50
CA ALA A 79 -5.63 17.57 -8.52
C ALA A 79 -5.21 18.56 -9.61
N ALA A 80 -5.81 18.46 -10.80
CA ALA A 80 -5.56 19.39 -11.90
C ALA A 80 -6.06 20.82 -11.59
N GLU A 81 -7.24 20.95 -10.98
CA GLU A 81 -7.78 22.26 -10.54
C GLU A 81 -6.89 22.88 -9.46
N GLU A 82 -6.42 22.09 -8.48
CA GLU A 82 -5.49 22.53 -7.44
C GLU A 82 -4.13 22.95 -8.04
N GLU A 83 -3.60 22.20 -9.02
CA GLU A 83 -2.35 22.53 -9.73
C GLU A 83 -2.47 23.84 -10.51
N LEU A 84 -3.61 24.08 -11.15
CA LEU A 84 -3.87 25.32 -11.90
C LEU A 84 -4.12 26.52 -10.99
N ALA A 85 -4.74 26.29 -9.82
CA ALA A 85 -4.98 27.34 -8.84
C ALA A 85 -3.71 27.77 -8.10
N ASP A 86 -2.72 26.88 -8.00
CA ASP A 86 -1.45 27.13 -7.31
C ASP A 86 -0.39 27.66 -8.29
N SER A 87 -0.59 28.88 -8.78
CA SER A 87 0.36 29.57 -9.67
C SER A 87 1.68 29.96 -8.99
N SER A 88 1.89 29.65 -7.71
CA SER A 88 3.03 30.12 -6.90
C SER A 88 3.76 29.06 -6.08
N GLY A 89 3.52 27.75 -6.30
CA GLY A 89 4.30 26.68 -5.67
C GLY A 89 3.54 25.92 -4.58
N LEU A 90 3.77 24.67 -4.48
CA LEU A 90 3.50 23.56 -3.54
C LEU A 90 2.93 23.93 -2.12
N SER A 91 2.07 24.96 -2.05
CA SER A 91 1.45 25.43 -0.80
C SER A 91 0.26 24.55 -0.37
N HIS A 92 -0.39 23.90 -1.34
CA HIS A 92 -1.55 23.03 -1.13
C HIS A 92 -1.49 21.84 -2.09
N GLY A 93 -2.37 20.86 -1.90
CA GLY A 93 -2.46 19.68 -2.74
C GLY A 93 -2.55 18.39 -1.93
N SER A 94 -2.60 17.26 -2.62
CA SER A 94 -2.60 15.95 -1.98
C SER A 94 -1.72 14.97 -2.74
N VAL A 95 -1.13 14.03 -2.01
CA VAL A 95 -0.36 12.91 -2.57
C VAL A 95 -0.93 11.62 -2.00
N ALA A 96 -1.28 10.68 -2.88
CA ALA A 96 -1.75 9.35 -2.53
C ALA A 96 -0.63 8.33 -2.75
N ILE A 97 -0.18 7.69 -1.68
CA ILE A 97 0.99 6.80 -1.68
C ILE A 97 0.58 5.42 -1.20
N GLY A 98 0.88 4.38 -1.97
CA GLY A 98 0.86 3.01 -1.49
C GLY A 98 2.20 2.63 -0.88
N ALA A 99 2.19 1.97 0.26
CA ALA A 99 3.42 1.50 0.87
C ALA A 99 3.24 0.09 1.44
N SER A 100 4.23 -0.78 1.25
CA SER A 100 4.33 -1.98 2.06
C SER A 100 4.80 -1.61 3.47
N GLU A 101 4.37 -2.36 4.48
CA GLU A 101 4.74 -2.11 5.88
C GLU A 101 6.26 -2.02 6.08
N THR A 102 7.00 -2.93 5.45
CA THR A 102 8.47 -2.91 5.47
C THR A 102 9.02 -1.61 4.88
N ALA A 103 8.55 -1.23 3.68
CA ALA A 103 9.04 -0.02 3.00
C ALA A 103 8.69 1.26 3.78
N LEU A 104 7.51 1.29 4.39
CA LEU A 104 7.09 2.41 5.22
C LEU A 104 8.05 2.59 6.40
N ASN A 105 8.28 1.52 7.18
CA ASN A 105 9.01 1.60 8.45
C ASN A 105 10.52 1.81 8.29
N ILE A 106 11.15 1.17 7.29
CA ILE A 106 12.61 1.24 7.18
C ILE A 106 13.11 2.35 6.26
N PHE A 107 12.22 3.00 5.49
CA PHE A 107 12.65 3.97 4.50
C PHE A 107 11.74 5.20 4.40
N LEU A 108 10.43 5.01 4.22
CA LEU A 108 9.56 6.09 3.76
C LEU A 108 9.25 7.12 4.86
N LEU A 109 9.15 6.71 6.13
CA LEU A 109 8.77 7.61 7.23
C LEU A 109 9.69 8.83 7.35
N ASP A 110 11.01 8.66 7.24
CA ASP A 110 11.96 9.79 7.32
C ASP A 110 11.82 10.73 6.13
N LYS A 111 11.54 10.21 4.94
CA LYS A 111 11.29 11.01 3.73
C LYS A 111 10.00 11.81 3.85
N LEU A 112 8.94 11.18 4.34
CA LEU A 112 7.65 11.85 4.59
C LEU A 112 7.77 12.94 5.64
N LYS A 113 8.53 12.70 6.71
CA LYS A 113 8.81 13.71 7.74
C LYS A 113 9.50 14.93 7.12
N SER A 114 10.57 14.71 6.38
CA SER A 114 11.32 15.81 5.74
C SER A 114 10.45 16.58 4.74
N PHE A 115 9.67 15.87 3.94
CA PHE A 115 8.74 16.48 2.98
C PHE A 115 7.65 17.29 3.67
N HIS A 116 7.02 16.75 4.71
CA HIS A 116 5.97 17.46 5.47
C HIS A 116 6.49 18.72 6.18
N MET A 117 7.73 18.68 6.65
CA MET A 117 8.35 19.89 7.25
C MET A 117 8.58 20.99 6.20
N THR A 118 8.87 20.63 4.97
CA THR A 118 9.09 21.57 3.86
C THR A 118 7.77 22.07 3.26
N TYR A 119 6.77 21.19 3.17
CA TYR A 119 5.48 21.43 2.52
C TYR A 119 4.30 21.09 3.44
N PRO A 120 4.09 21.81 4.56
CA PRO A 120 3.09 21.46 5.57
C PRO A 120 1.64 21.57 5.07
N GLY A 121 1.38 22.31 3.99
CA GLY A 121 0.05 22.43 3.38
C GLY A 121 -0.35 21.25 2.49
N ILE A 122 0.60 20.36 2.14
CA ILE A 122 0.31 19.19 1.31
C ILE A 122 -0.26 18.06 2.17
N ARG A 123 -1.41 17.53 1.75
CA ARG A 123 -2.07 16.39 2.40
C ARG A 123 -1.46 15.07 1.90
N LEU A 124 -0.95 14.27 2.82
CA LEU A 124 -0.44 12.92 2.54
C LEU A 124 -1.53 11.88 2.84
N ARG A 125 -1.85 11.04 1.86
CA ARG A 125 -2.76 9.89 1.98
C ARG A 125 -1.92 8.62 1.84
N LEU A 126 -1.74 7.89 2.93
CA LEU A 126 -0.96 6.66 2.97
C LEU A 126 -1.91 5.46 2.97
N TYR A 127 -1.66 4.53 2.06
CA TYR A 127 -2.37 3.27 1.98
C TYR A 127 -1.40 2.14 2.28
N ASN A 128 -1.71 1.35 3.31
CA ASN A 128 -0.97 0.12 3.59
C ASN A 128 -1.46 -0.96 2.62
N HIS A 129 -0.57 -1.42 1.76
CA HIS A 129 -0.85 -2.40 0.72
C HIS A 129 0.22 -3.48 0.70
N SER A 130 -0.17 -4.71 0.39
CA SER A 130 0.79 -5.69 -0.10
C SER A 130 1.42 -5.22 -1.42
N THR A 131 2.60 -5.73 -1.79
CA THR A 131 3.26 -5.33 -3.04
C THR A 131 2.36 -5.48 -4.29
N PRO A 132 1.61 -6.59 -4.50
CA PRO A 132 0.69 -6.70 -5.63
C PRO A 132 -0.45 -5.69 -5.60
N GLU A 133 -1.06 -5.44 -4.42
CA GLU A 133 -2.15 -4.46 -4.28
C GLU A 133 -1.68 -3.03 -4.54
N ALA A 134 -0.46 -2.69 -4.11
CA ALA A 134 0.14 -1.40 -4.38
C ALA A 134 0.37 -1.19 -5.88
N ILE A 135 0.89 -2.20 -6.58
CA ILE A 135 1.10 -2.16 -8.03
C ILE A 135 -0.22 -1.98 -8.77
N GLU A 136 -1.26 -2.72 -8.39
CA GLU A 136 -2.59 -2.58 -9.00
C GLU A 136 -3.23 -1.22 -8.72
N SER A 137 -3.00 -0.66 -7.52
CA SER A 137 -3.48 0.68 -7.16
C SER A 137 -2.78 1.78 -7.97
N VAL A 138 -1.50 1.62 -8.34
CA VAL A 138 -0.82 2.52 -9.28
C VAL A 138 -1.40 2.38 -10.69
N LYS A 139 -1.58 1.14 -11.19
CA LYS A 139 -2.17 0.87 -12.52
C LYS A 139 -3.55 1.49 -12.70
N SER A 140 -4.37 1.43 -11.65
CA SER A 140 -5.73 1.99 -11.68
C SER A 140 -5.77 3.50 -11.41
N GLY A 141 -4.63 4.16 -11.17
CA GLY A 141 -4.56 5.59 -10.83
C GLY A 141 -5.17 5.94 -9.47
N LYS A 142 -5.40 4.96 -8.60
CA LYS A 142 -5.91 5.16 -7.24
C LYS A 142 -4.87 5.81 -6.32
N ILE A 143 -3.60 5.59 -6.60
CA ILE A 143 -2.46 6.19 -5.92
C ILE A 143 -1.46 6.73 -6.95
N ASP A 144 -0.73 7.78 -6.59
CA ASP A 144 0.23 8.44 -7.47
C ASP A 144 1.47 7.56 -7.72
N PHE A 145 1.96 6.91 -6.69
CA PHE A 145 3.07 5.96 -6.74
C PHE A 145 3.05 5.04 -5.52
N ALA A 146 3.84 3.97 -5.59
CA ALA A 146 4.01 3.04 -4.48
C ALA A 146 5.48 2.93 -4.08
N VAL A 147 5.73 2.69 -2.77
CA VAL A 147 7.04 2.32 -2.24
C VAL A 147 6.91 0.97 -1.57
N VAL A 148 7.52 -0.04 -2.15
CA VAL A 148 7.34 -1.44 -1.76
C VAL A 148 8.67 -2.18 -1.64
N SER A 149 8.66 -3.38 -1.06
CA SER A 149 9.83 -4.25 -1.01
C SER A 149 9.80 -5.29 -2.13
N THR A 150 11.00 -5.64 -2.65
CA THR A 150 11.14 -6.74 -3.61
C THR A 150 10.85 -8.10 -2.96
N PRO A 151 10.44 -9.13 -3.74
CA PRO A 151 10.20 -9.07 -5.18
C PRO A 151 8.96 -8.24 -5.52
N ALA A 152 9.04 -7.49 -6.62
CA ALA A 152 7.95 -6.73 -7.18
C ALA A 152 7.95 -6.97 -8.70
N GLU A 153 6.87 -7.55 -9.19
CA GLU A 153 6.66 -7.82 -10.61
C GLU A 153 6.01 -6.60 -11.24
N VAL A 154 6.78 -5.88 -12.04
CA VAL A 154 6.35 -4.59 -12.62
C VAL A 154 6.50 -4.64 -14.14
N ASP A 155 5.36 -4.53 -14.84
CA ASP A 155 5.28 -4.51 -16.30
C ASP A 155 4.96 -3.10 -16.81
N PHE A 156 5.33 -2.84 -18.06
CA PHE A 156 4.94 -1.60 -18.74
C PHE A 156 3.40 -1.37 -18.67
N PRO A 157 2.89 -0.16 -18.42
CA PRO A 157 3.60 1.13 -18.42
C PRO A 157 4.28 1.51 -17.10
N LEU A 158 4.21 0.69 -16.09
CA LEU A 158 4.84 0.98 -14.80
C LEU A 158 6.37 0.93 -14.89
N LYS A 159 7.00 1.75 -14.08
CA LYS A 159 8.46 1.76 -13.90
C LYS A 159 8.80 1.51 -12.44
N GLN A 160 9.90 0.80 -12.23
CA GLN A 160 10.47 0.51 -10.94
C GLN A 160 11.83 1.18 -10.80
N ILE A 161 12.08 1.83 -9.67
CA ILE A 161 13.37 2.42 -9.31
C ILE A 161 13.80 1.81 -7.98
N MET A 162 14.98 1.18 -7.94
CA MET A 162 15.56 0.65 -6.71
C MET A 162 16.03 1.81 -5.84
N LEU A 163 15.70 1.76 -4.54
CA LEU A 163 15.98 2.82 -3.58
C LEU A 163 17.02 2.41 -2.55
N MET A 164 16.78 1.36 -1.80
CA MET A 164 17.61 0.97 -0.67
C MET A 164 17.68 -0.56 -0.53
N PRO A 165 18.87 -1.16 -0.46
CA PRO A 165 19.03 -2.55 -0.08
C PRO A 165 18.76 -2.75 1.41
N PHE A 166 18.30 -3.93 1.79
CA PHE A 166 18.19 -4.36 3.18
C PHE A 166 18.34 -5.86 3.32
N GLN A 167 18.93 -6.27 4.43
CA GLN A 167 19.15 -7.66 4.76
C GLN A 167 18.04 -8.20 5.65
N GLU A 168 17.59 -9.42 5.38
CA GLU A 168 16.71 -10.18 6.26
C GLU A 168 17.55 -11.00 7.25
N ILE A 169 17.17 -10.99 8.52
CA ILE A 169 17.83 -11.76 9.57
C ILE A 169 16.81 -12.69 10.27
N LEU A 170 17.27 -13.83 10.74
CA LEU A 170 16.49 -14.72 11.60
C LEU A 170 16.56 -14.23 13.05
N VAL A 171 15.41 -14.09 13.68
CA VAL A 171 15.29 -13.65 15.08
C VAL A 171 14.38 -14.60 15.88
N GLY A 172 14.57 -14.63 17.18
CA GLY A 172 13.71 -15.32 18.14
C GLY A 172 13.53 -14.51 19.40
N GLY A 173 12.54 -14.85 20.21
CA GLY A 173 12.38 -14.29 21.54
C GLY A 173 13.52 -14.72 22.49
N THR A 174 13.46 -14.27 23.74
CA THR A 174 14.55 -14.47 24.71
C THR A 174 14.74 -15.93 25.11
N THR A 175 13.71 -16.79 25.00
CA THR A 175 13.80 -18.23 25.22
C THR A 175 14.72 -18.93 24.24
N PHE A 176 14.95 -18.33 23.04
CA PHE A 176 15.85 -18.84 22.01
C PHE A 176 17.30 -18.34 22.14
N THR A 177 17.68 -17.68 23.26
CA THR A 177 19.02 -17.11 23.46
C THR A 177 20.14 -18.12 23.25
N ALA A 178 19.93 -19.38 23.60
CA ALA A 178 20.92 -20.44 23.38
C ALA A 178 21.29 -20.61 21.89
N LEU A 179 20.39 -20.28 20.96
CA LEU A 179 20.62 -20.39 19.52
C LEU A 179 21.48 -19.24 18.97
N SER A 180 21.60 -18.13 19.67
CA SER A 180 22.41 -16.99 19.23
C SER A 180 23.92 -17.25 19.21
N SER A 181 24.37 -18.30 19.89
CA SER A 181 25.78 -18.70 19.97
C SER A 181 26.21 -19.72 18.93
N GLN A 182 25.31 -20.16 18.05
CA GLN A 182 25.60 -21.18 17.02
C GLN A 182 24.92 -20.78 15.69
N GLU A 183 25.57 -21.17 14.59
CA GLU A 183 24.96 -20.97 13.27
C GLU A 183 24.02 -22.12 12.93
N LEU A 184 22.79 -21.81 12.57
CA LEU A 184 21.80 -22.78 12.10
C LEU A 184 21.74 -22.82 10.58
N SER A 185 21.56 -24.01 10.01
CA SER A 185 21.11 -24.14 8.62
C SER A 185 19.58 -23.99 8.54
N LEU A 186 19.06 -23.62 7.36
CA LEU A 186 17.60 -23.55 7.14
C LEU A 186 16.91 -24.90 7.39
N ARG A 187 17.62 -26.02 7.25
CA ARG A 187 17.13 -27.36 7.62
C ARG A 187 16.92 -27.48 9.12
N GLU A 188 17.85 -26.94 9.92
CA GLU A 188 17.76 -26.97 11.39
C GLU A 188 16.71 -26.00 11.92
N VAL A 189 16.49 -24.86 11.23
CA VAL A 189 15.40 -23.89 11.55
C VAL A 189 14.03 -24.58 11.57
N LYS A 190 13.78 -25.55 10.71
CA LYS A 190 12.52 -26.32 10.67
C LYS A 190 12.22 -27.13 11.95
N ASN A 191 13.17 -27.30 12.85
CA ASN A 191 12.96 -27.97 14.13
C ASN A 191 12.35 -27.03 15.21
N TYR A 192 12.15 -25.75 14.87
CA TYR A 192 11.62 -24.74 15.76
C TYR A 192 10.32 -24.17 15.19
N PRO A 193 9.38 -23.74 16.03
CA PRO A 193 8.19 -23.03 15.56
C PRO A 193 8.59 -21.82 14.71
N LEU A 194 7.97 -21.66 13.55
CA LEU A 194 8.27 -20.59 12.60
C LEU A 194 7.06 -19.69 12.40
N ILE A 195 7.28 -18.39 12.47
CA ILE A 195 6.31 -17.34 12.22
C ILE A 195 6.61 -16.74 10.84
N SER A 196 5.59 -16.59 9.98
CA SER A 196 5.72 -15.97 8.68
C SER A 196 4.45 -15.22 8.30
N LEU A 197 4.51 -14.50 7.18
CA LEU A 197 3.33 -13.93 6.55
C LEU A 197 2.56 -15.00 5.77
N GLY A 198 1.30 -14.71 5.44
CA GLY A 198 0.44 -15.56 4.62
C GLY A 198 1.01 -15.83 3.22
N ARG A 199 0.62 -16.97 2.64
CA ARG A 199 1.18 -17.53 1.38
C ARG A 199 0.98 -16.64 0.14
N GLU A 200 -0.02 -15.77 0.17
CA GLU A 200 -0.35 -14.81 -0.89
C GLU A 200 0.64 -13.64 -0.95
N THR A 201 1.39 -13.38 0.13
CA THR A 201 2.31 -12.25 0.19
C THR A 201 3.60 -12.50 -0.60
N MET A 202 4.15 -11.44 -1.19
CA MET A 202 5.44 -11.53 -1.90
C MET A 202 6.60 -11.85 -0.96
N THR A 203 6.49 -11.47 0.31
CA THR A 203 7.50 -11.80 1.34
C THR A 203 7.49 -13.30 1.63
N TYR A 204 6.32 -13.94 1.78
CA TYR A 204 6.27 -15.40 1.89
C TYR A 204 6.87 -16.07 0.66
N LYS A 205 6.47 -15.64 -0.55
CA LYS A 205 6.99 -16.20 -1.81
C LYS A 205 8.52 -16.08 -1.90
N PHE A 206 9.08 -14.96 -1.43
CA PHE A 206 10.51 -14.76 -1.32
C PHE A 206 11.16 -15.82 -0.42
N TYR A 207 10.72 -15.94 0.83
CA TYR A 207 11.30 -16.94 1.74
C TYR A 207 11.08 -18.37 1.24
N ASN A 208 9.90 -18.67 0.73
CA ASN A 208 9.61 -19.99 0.17
C ASN A 208 10.57 -20.33 -0.99
N SER A 209 10.91 -19.38 -1.86
CA SER A 209 11.89 -19.58 -2.93
C SER A 209 13.29 -19.88 -2.38
N VAL A 210 13.68 -19.23 -1.29
CA VAL A 210 14.95 -19.48 -0.60
C VAL A 210 14.98 -20.90 -0.01
N PHE A 211 13.91 -21.36 0.64
CA PHE A 211 13.80 -22.71 1.17
C PHE A 211 13.79 -23.74 0.04
N LEU A 212 12.98 -23.53 -1.00
CA LEU A 212 12.90 -24.44 -2.16
C LEU A 212 14.23 -24.59 -2.90
N SER A 213 15.03 -23.54 -3.01
CA SER A 213 16.36 -23.61 -3.62
C SER A 213 17.33 -24.55 -2.90
N ARG A 214 17.00 -24.93 -1.65
CA ARG A 214 17.76 -25.87 -0.82
C ARG A 214 17.03 -27.20 -0.62
N GLY A 215 15.98 -27.45 -1.43
CA GLY A 215 15.15 -28.67 -1.33
C GLY A 215 14.33 -28.77 -0.04
N LEU A 216 13.94 -27.61 0.51
CA LEU A 216 13.14 -27.52 1.75
C LEU A 216 11.82 -26.82 1.43
N ASP A 217 10.74 -27.18 2.17
CA ASP A 217 9.47 -26.47 2.13
C ASP A 217 9.39 -25.51 3.31
N LEU A 218 8.91 -24.29 3.04
CA LEU A 218 8.58 -23.32 4.08
C LEU A 218 7.19 -23.68 4.65
N SER A 219 7.14 -24.06 5.91
CA SER A 219 5.91 -24.43 6.62
C SER A 219 5.85 -23.67 7.93
N PRO A 220 5.26 -22.47 7.98
CA PRO A 220 5.11 -21.72 9.22
C PRO A 220 4.07 -22.36 10.12
N ASP A 221 4.33 -22.32 11.44
CA ASP A 221 3.39 -22.74 12.49
C ASP A 221 2.41 -21.62 12.86
N THR A 222 2.85 -20.37 12.65
CA THR A 222 2.03 -19.17 12.87
C THR A 222 2.08 -18.27 11.64
N GLU A 223 0.90 -17.93 11.10
CA GLU A 223 0.77 -17.02 9.98
C GLU A 223 0.22 -15.67 10.47
N ALA A 224 0.91 -14.58 10.11
CA ALA A 224 0.51 -13.22 10.36
C ALA A 224 -0.03 -12.55 9.07
N ALA A 225 -1.01 -11.68 9.21
CA ALA A 225 -1.57 -10.97 8.06
C ALA A 225 -0.66 -9.85 7.55
N THR A 226 0.07 -9.16 8.45
CA THR A 226 0.89 -7.98 8.16
C THR A 226 2.27 -8.06 8.82
N ALA A 227 3.27 -7.41 8.24
CA ALA A 227 4.66 -7.51 8.70
C ALA A 227 4.90 -6.89 10.10
N ASP A 228 4.10 -5.92 10.50
CA ASP A 228 4.14 -5.30 11.83
C ASP A 228 3.74 -6.27 12.95
N GLN A 229 2.96 -7.31 12.64
CA GLN A 229 2.57 -8.34 13.60
C GLN A 229 3.71 -9.32 13.94
N ILE A 230 4.69 -9.50 13.05
CA ILE A 230 5.75 -10.51 13.22
C ILE A 230 6.59 -10.24 14.46
N LEU A 231 7.10 -9.00 14.62
CA LEU A 231 7.96 -8.68 15.76
C LEU A 231 7.25 -8.83 17.14
N PRO A 232 6.00 -8.39 17.34
CA PRO A 232 5.24 -8.71 18.55
C PRO A 232 5.09 -10.21 18.81
N LEU A 233 4.81 -11.02 17.78
CA LEU A 233 4.68 -12.47 17.93
C LEU A 233 6.00 -13.13 18.36
N VAL A 234 7.13 -12.67 17.80
CA VAL A 234 8.46 -13.11 18.25
C VAL A 234 8.71 -12.75 19.71
N LYS A 235 8.39 -11.51 20.13
CA LYS A 235 8.50 -11.08 21.52
C LYS A 235 7.61 -11.87 22.48
N CYS A 236 6.49 -12.40 22.00
CA CYS A 236 5.61 -13.28 22.74
C CYS A 236 6.07 -14.76 22.73
N GLU A 237 7.29 -15.04 22.25
CA GLU A 237 7.94 -16.36 22.29
C GLU A 237 7.22 -17.44 21.43
N LEU A 238 6.46 -17.02 20.41
CA LEU A 238 5.68 -17.96 19.57
C LEU A 238 6.54 -18.69 18.53
N GLY A 239 7.78 -18.27 18.33
CA GLY A 239 8.70 -18.93 17.40
C GLY A 239 9.77 -18.02 16.85
N LEU A 240 10.47 -18.52 15.85
CA LEU A 240 11.48 -17.80 15.07
C LEU A 240 10.80 -17.10 13.91
N ALA A 241 11.36 -15.97 13.45
CA ALA A 241 10.89 -15.29 12.27
C ALA A 241 12.05 -14.62 11.50
N PHE A 242 11.86 -14.46 10.20
CA PHE A 242 12.68 -13.57 9.41
C PHE A 242 12.11 -12.15 9.49
N LEU A 243 13.00 -11.18 9.71
CA LEU A 243 12.67 -9.75 9.75
C LEU A 243 13.76 -8.93 9.05
N PRO A 244 13.40 -7.82 8.41
CA PRO A 244 14.38 -6.83 7.98
C PRO A 244 15.24 -6.38 9.17
N GLN A 245 16.56 -6.41 9.01
CA GLN A 245 17.49 -6.03 10.08
C GLN A 245 17.18 -4.65 10.68
N PRO A 246 16.86 -3.60 9.89
CA PRO A 246 16.50 -2.29 10.46
C PRO A 246 15.25 -2.32 11.36
N MET A 247 14.28 -3.19 11.07
CA MET A 247 13.07 -3.34 11.91
C MET A 247 13.38 -4.09 13.21
N ALA A 248 14.29 -5.05 13.19
CA ALA A 248 14.69 -5.82 14.36
C ALA A 248 15.65 -5.07 15.28
N ALA A 249 16.48 -4.15 14.73
CA ALA A 249 17.58 -3.50 15.43
C ALA A 249 17.19 -2.83 16.76
N PRO A 250 16.09 -2.07 16.89
CA PRO A 250 15.72 -1.46 18.17
C PRO A 250 15.45 -2.48 19.28
N SER A 251 14.83 -3.63 18.93
CA SER A 251 14.50 -4.69 19.89
C SER A 251 15.70 -5.57 20.23
N LEU A 252 16.63 -5.76 19.27
CA LEU A 252 17.93 -6.40 19.54
C LEU A 252 18.76 -5.57 20.51
N LEU A 253 18.83 -4.24 20.35
CA LEU A 253 19.55 -3.35 21.26
C LEU A 253 18.95 -3.38 22.68
N LYS A 254 17.63 -3.48 22.80
CA LYS A 254 16.94 -3.61 24.09
C LYS A 254 16.99 -5.04 24.67
N LYS A 255 17.57 -6.01 23.94
CA LYS A 255 17.60 -7.42 24.31
C LYS A 255 16.21 -8.04 24.51
N GLU A 256 15.21 -7.55 23.82
CA GLU A 256 13.84 -8.08 23.80
C GLU A 256 13.71 -9.30 22.89
N ILE A 257 14.61 -9.41 21.93
CA ILE A 257 14.76 -10.51 20.97
C ILE A 257 16.26 -10.81 20.76
N VAL A 258 16.56 -11.96 20.19
CA VAL A 258 17.91 -12.37 19.83
C VAL A 258 18.01 -12.66 18.34
N GLN A 259 19.14 -12.29 17.72
CA GLN A 259 19.46 -12.72 16.37
C GLN A 259 20.05 -14.12 16.40
N ILE A 260 19.62 -14.96 15.46
CA ILE A 260 20.10 -16.33 15.28
C ILE A 260 20.94 -16.34 13.98
N PRO A 261 22.25 -16.59 14.08
CA PRO A 261 23.10 -16.66 12.90
C PRO A 261 22.73 -17.83 11.99
N LEU A 262 22.81 -17.62 10.68
CA LEU A 262 22.52 -18.63 9.68
C LEU A 262 23.78 -19.02 8.92
N LYS A 263 23.93 -20.32 8.62
CA LYS A 263 24.92 -20.86 7.68
C LYS A 263 24.52 -20.56 6.23
N ASP A 264 23.22 -20.55 5.98
CA ASP A 264 22.63 -20.28 4.66
C ASP A 264 22.52 -18.78 4.42
N GLU A 265 22.98 -18.32 3.28
CA GLU A 265 22.82 -16.95 2.85
C GLU A 265 21.36 -16.69 2.46
N ILE A 266 20.78 -15.63 3.02
CA ILE A 266 19.49 -15.10 2.60
C ILE A 266 19.76 -13.95 1.62
N PRO A 267 19.24 -14.01 0.39
CA PRO A 267 19.46 -12.96 -0.60
C PRO A 267 18.99 -11.60 -0.08
N GLU A 268 19.73 -10.56 -0.43
CA GLU A 268 19.37 -9.19 -0.12
C GLU A 268 18.09 -8.80 -0.84
N ARG A 269 17.23 -8.05 -0.15
CA ARG A 269 16.02 -7.45 -0.73
C ARG A 269 16.22 -5.94 -0.89
N GLN A 270 15.35 -5.32 -1.67
CA GLN A 270 15.41 -3.88 -1.90
C GLN A 270 14.06 -3.21 -1.67
N ILE A 271 14.11 -1.98 -1.20
CA ILE A 271 12.98 -1.07 -1.30
C ILE A 271 13.01 -0.46 -2.70
N CYS A 272 11.86 -0.39 -3.33
CA CYS A 272 11.72 0.21 -4.65
C CYS A 272 10.49 1.12 -4.72
N LEU A 273 10.58 2.13 -5.58
CA LEU A 273 9.50 3.02 -5.96
C LEU A 273 8.91 2.52 -7.28
N VAL A 274 7.58 2.39 -7.33
CA VAL A 274 6.82 1.99 -8.52
C VAL A 274 5.86 3.11 -8.89
N TYR A 275 5.86 3.52 -10.15
CA TYR A 275 4.99 4.57 -10.67
C TYR A 275 4.60 4.31 -12.11
N ASP A 276 3.49 4.90 -12.57
CA ASP A 276 3.10 4.85 -13.97
C ASP A 276 3.84 5.95 -14.75
N SER A 277 4.55 5.54 -15.82
CA SER A 277 5.32 6.46 -16.66
C SER A 277 4.47 7.20 -17.69
N GLN A 278 3.23 6.77 -17.91
CA GLN A 278 2.29 7.35 -18.87
C GLN A 278 1.25 8.25 -18.20
N HIS A 279 0.98 8.08 -16.92
CA HIS A 279 0.07 8.95 -16.19
C HIS A 279 0.81 10.16 -15.61
N PRO A 280 0.37 11.39 -15.91
CA PRO A 280 0.96 12.58 -15.31
C PRO A 280 0.69 12.60 -13.81
N MET A 281 1.74 12.79 -13.02
CA MET A 281 1.61 13.05 -11.57
C MET A 281 1.34 14.52 -11.33
N GLY A 282 0.49 14.85 -10.36
CA GLY A 282 0.34 16.22 -9.86
C GLY A 282 1.67 16.77 -9.29
N ALA A 283 1.76 18.08 -9.17
CA ALA A 283 2.97 18.78 -8.74
C ALA A 283 3.48 18.28 -7.39
N ALA A 284 2.60 18.10 -6.41
CA ALA A 284 2.93 17.60 -5.07
C ALA A 284 3.48 16.17 -5.09
N ALA A 285 2.87 15.27 -5.89
CA ALA A 285 3.32 13.88 -6.01
C ALA A 285 4.69 13.80 -6.71
N ARG A 286 4.90 14.62 -7.74
CA ARG A 286 6.18 14.75 -8.46
C ARG A 286 7.29 15.22 -7.52
N GLU A 287 7.01 16.22 -6.69
CA GLU A 287 8.00 16.77 -5.76
C GLU A 287 8.34 15.78 -4.64
N LEU A 288 7.34 15.08 -4.08
CA LEU A 288 7.62 14.04 -3.10
C LEU A 288 8.42 12.88 -3.72
N LYS A 289 8.09 12.46 -4.94
CA LYS A 289 8.89 11.47 -5.67
C LYS A 289 10.34 11.95 -5.83
N ASN A 290 10.57 13.20 -6.19
CA ASN A 290 11.91 13.78 -6.31
C ASN A 290 12.64 13.81 -4.97
N THR A 291 11.97 14.19 -3.89
CA THR A 291 12.51 14.15 -2.51
C THR A 291 12.93 12.75 -2.09
N ILE A 292 12.15 11.73 -2.49
CA ILE A 292 12.49 10.33 -2.26
C ILE A 292 13.75 9.94 -3.02
N LEU A 293 13.89 10.38 -4.29
CA LEU A 293 15.01 10.03 -5.17
C LEU A 293 16.31 10.80 -4.84
N LEU A 294 16.21 12.09 -4.50
CA LEU A 294 17.38 12.95 -4.24
C LEU A 294 18.19 12.55 -2.98
N GLY A 295 17.64 11.75 -2.12
CA GLY A 295 18.35 11.23 -0.94
C GLY A 295 19.23 9.99 -1.23
N HIS A 296 19.45 9.62 -2.51
CA HIS A 296 20.17 8.42 -2.95
C HIS A 296 21.34 8.70 -3.90
N VAL A 297 21.81 9.96 -3.99
CA VAL A 297 23.07 10.32 -4.69
C VAL A 297 24.19 10.52 -3.70
#